data_76ebb53062201ec8377ccb7737b53fb3
#
_entry.id   76ebb53062201ec8377ccb7737b53fb3
#
_cell.length_a   1.000
_cell.length_b   1.000
_cell.length_c   1.000
_cell.angle_alpha   90.00
_cell.angle_beta   90.00
_cell.angle_gamma   90.00
#
_symmetry.space_group_name_H-M   'P 1'
#
loop_
_entity.id
_entity.type
_entity.pdbx_description
1 polymer ?
#
loop_
_entity_poly.entity_id
_entity_poly.type
_entity_poly.pdbx_seq_one_letter_code
_entity_poly.pdbx_strand_id
1 'polypeptide(L)'
;MEAPLRTRKTRFGAFELDLRSGELYKHGIRLKLQDQPFQVLALLLERAGDVVTREELHQKLWAADTFVDFDAGLNSAIKKLRDVLADSAEEPRYIETLPRRGYRFIAHVENGDLPAPISIEKRLATVPPVGPKPELSNKRRIIVEAAIAGVLIAAALTTWRVFFARPPLTATDVILLASFVNKTGDPIFDNSLDKPLEVKLTESPFLSLLSEADVASTMRMMRRNPDERVTQDLGVEICKRRGLKALVVPEIAAIGSTYVITLDAIDAYNQKLIARQQVEANNKHQVVAALGKAGSQLRKRLGESLSSLQKFDAPLDLATTSSLEALQAYHSGLTLYRSGKRREAIPFFERAVELDPQFCSAYDLLGRAQHSIGQSQEERASFARAFELKDRRLTQEENFETTALYYSAITGNLEKEATVVLLYRQIYPRSVDAANLLGINYAIMGKTQDALHEFQWAIDHSPVPSAQYNSNTSQALMILGRFDDAKGMLDQWRRGGSLTPFQITLR
;
A
#
# COMPACT_ATOMS: atom_id res chain seq x y z
N MET A 1 -18.49 32.38 -41.15
CA MET A 1 -18.75 31.18 -41.98
C MET A 1 -18.04 30.03 -41.33
N GLU A 2 -18.78 29.28 -40.52
CA GLU A 2 -18.26 28.05 -39.85
C GLU A 2 -18.18 26.91 -40.85
N ALA A 3 -17.03 26.25 -40.91
CA ALA A 3 -16.86 25.06 -41.75
C ALA A 3 -17.66 23.88 -41.15
N PRO A 4 -18.29 23.02 -41.96
CA PRO A 4 -19.14 21.94 -41.47
C PRO A 4 -18.33 20.89 -40.71
N LEU A 5 -18.82 20.50 -39.53
CA LEU A 5 -18.35 19.42 -38.66
C LEU A 5 -18.33 18.09 -39.44
N ARG A 6 -17.14 17.66 -39.89
CA ARG A 6 -16.92 16.36 -40.52
C ARG A 6 -17.13 15.24 -39.48
N THR A 7 -17.95 14.28 -39.84
CA THR A 7 -18.10 12.99 -39.14
C THR A 7 -16.77 12.22 -39.18
N ARG A 8 -16.03 12.23 -38.07
CA ARG A 8 -14.69 11.63 -38.05
C ARG A 8 -14.74 10.29 -37.32
N LYS A 9 -15.01 9.24 -38.07
CA LYS A 9 -14.65 7.87 -37.69
C LYS A 9 -13.25 7.60 -38.23
N THR A 10 -12.33 7.20 -37.36
CA THR A 10 -10.93 6.94 -37.71
C THR A 10 -10.66 5.45 -37.58
N ARG A 11 -10.17 4.79 -38.60
CA ARG A 11 -9.83 3.36 -38.57
C ARG A 11 -8.32 3.15 -38.58
N PHE A 12 -7.89 2.17 -37.80
CA PHE A 12 -6.49 1.73 -37.73
C PHE A 12 -6.41 0.25 -37.39
N GLY A 13 -5.78 -0.54 -38.22
CA GLY A 13 -5.73 -1.98 -38.06
C GLY A 13 -7.12 -2.61 -37.91
N ALA A 14 -7.36 -3.29 -36.77
CA ALA A 14 -8.65 -3.92 -36.47
C ALA A 14 -9.63 -3.00 -35.72
N PHE A 15 -9.25 -1.74 -35.46
CA PHE A 15 -9.98 -0.81 -34.59
C PHE A 15 -10.64 0.32 -35.35
N GLU A 16 -11.77 0.81 -34.85
CA GLU A 16 -12.49 1.99 -35.31
C GLU A 16 -12.76 2.90 -34.12
N LEU A 17 -12.27 4.14 -34.16
CA LEU A 17 -12.52 5.16 -33.14
C LEU A 17 -13.58 6.14 -33.65
N ASP A 18 -14.66 6.29 -32.92
CA ASP A 18 -15.67 7.32 -33.14
C ASP A 18 -15.44 8.49 -32.17
N LEU A 19 -14.91 9.58 -32.72
CA LEU A 19 -14.59 10.79 -31.94
C LEU A 19 -15.84 11.54 -31.44
N ARG A 20 -17.01 11.27 -32.03
CA ARG A 20 -18.25 11.92 -31.64
C ARG A 20 -18.93 11.23 -30.48
N SER A 21 -18.98 9.89 -30.50
CA SER A 21 -19.57 9.10 -29.41
C SER A 21 -18.56 8.84 -28.27
N GLY A 22 -17.26 9.06 -28.48
CA GLY A 22 -16.24 8.73 -27.50
C GLY A 22 -16.01 7.21 -27.38
N GLU A 23 -16.24 6.45 -28.43
CA GLU A 23 -16.25 4.99 -28.38
C GLU A 23 -15.19 4.37 -29.30
N LEU A 24 -14.58 3.30 -28.81
CA LEU A 24 -13.63 2.47 -29.54
C LEU A 24 -14.26 1.11 -29.86
N TYR A 25 -14.12 0.68 -31.10
CA TYR A 25 -14.62 -0.62 -31.57
C TYR A 25 -13.48 -1.48 -32.11
N LYS A 26 -13.57 -2.79 -31.93
CA LYS A 26 -12.70 -3.80 -32.56
C LYS A 26 -13.57 -4.80 -33.29
N HIS A 27 -13.40 -4.91 -34.60
CA HIS A 27 -14.26 -5.76 -35.44
C HIS A 27 -15.78 -5.54 -35.24
N GLY A 28 -16.18 -4.28 -35.00
CA GLY A 28 -17.57 -3.91 -34.73
C GLY A 28 -18.05 -4.13 -33.29
N ILE A 29 -17.24 -4.72 -32.40
CA ILE A 29 -17.56 -4.92 -30.99
C ILE A 29 -17.02 -3.72 -30.20
N ARG A 30 -17.89 -3.09 -29.40
CA ARG A 30 -17.53 -1.95 -28.55
C ARG A 30 -16.57 -2.38 -27.43
N LEU A 31 -15.44 -1.68 -27.31
CA LEU A 31 -14.49 -1.84 -26.22
C LEU A 31 -14.67 -0.73 -25.18
N LYS A 32 -14.62 -1.09 -23.91
CA LYS A 32 -14.72 -0.12 -22.81
C LYS A 32 -13.37 0.57 -22.61
N LEU A 33 -13.29 1.86 -22.96
CA LEU A 33 -12.13 2.70 -22.74
C LEU A 33 -12.52 3.86 -21.82
N GLN A 34 -11.66 4.19 -20.84
CA GLN A 34 -11.89 5.32 -19.94
C GLN A 34 -11.57 6.64 -20.64
N ASP A 35 -12.09 7.77 -20.14
CA ASP A 35 -11.98 9.08 -20.78
C ASP A 35 -10.53 9.53 -21.03
N GLN A 36 -9.65 9.43 -20.05
CA GLN A 36 -8.23 9.84 -20.23
C GLN A 36 -7.49 9.01 -21.28
N PRO A 37 -7.46 7.66 -21.27
CA PRO A 37 -6.92 6.85 -22.35
C PRO A 37 -7.55 7.14 -23.70
N PHE A 38 -8.86 7.41 -23.76
CA PHE A 38 -9.54 7.79 -24.98
C PHE A 38 -9.00 9.11 -25.56
N GLN A 39 -8.87 10.14 -24.72
CA GLN A 39 -8.34 11.45 -25.13
C GLN A 39 -6.88 11.38 -25.59
N VAL A 40 -6.05 10.56 -24.92
CA VAL A 40 -4.67 10.29 -25.36
C VAL A 40 -4.67 9.64 -26.73
N LEU A 41 -5.51 8.62 -26.99
CA LEU A 41 -5.60 7.95 -28.28
C LEU A 41 -6.06 8.92 -29.39
N ALA A 42 -7.07 9.75 -29.11
CA ALA A 42 -7.58 10.74 -30.06
C ALA A 42 -6.49 11.72 -30.51
N LEU A 43 -5.69 12.23 -29.55
CA LEU A 43 -4.55 13.13 -29.83
C LEU A 43 -3.44 12.44 -30.64
N LEU A 44 -3.12 11.21 -30.32
CA LEU A 44 -2.12 10.43 -31.05
C LEU A 44 -2.57 10.12 -32.48
N LEU A 45 -3.86 9.85 -32.70
CA LEU A 45 -4.43 9.60 -34.02
C LEU A 45 -4.57 10.89 -34.90
N GLU A 46 -4.82 12.03 -34.22
CA GLU A 46 -4.85 13.34 -34.91
C GLU A 46 -3.49 13.68 -35.54
N ARG A 47 -2.41 13.19 -34.96
CA ARG A 47 -1.02 13.42 -35.40
C ARG A 47 -0.29 12.09 -35.63
N ALA A 48 -0.97 11.16 -36.28
CA ALA A 48 -0.39 9.85 -36.58
C ALA A 48 0.90 9.98 -37.40
N GLY A 49 1.95 9.30 -36.97
CA GLY A 49 3.30 9.39 -37.52
C GLY A 49 4.19 10.43 -36.87
N ASP A 50 3.64 11.46 -36.24
CA ASP A 50 4.39 12.49 -35.54
C ASP A 50 4.60 12.16 -34.03
N VAL A 51 5.64 12.76 -33.44
CA VAL A 51 5.86 12.64 -32.00
C VAL A 51 4.99 13.66 -31.26
N VAL A 52 4.11 13.17 -30.39
CA VAL A 52 3.38 14.00 -29.43
C VAL A 52 4.17 14.03 -28.14
N THR A 53 4.64 15.22 -27.74
CA THR A 53 5.50 15.37 -26.56
C THR A 53 4.70 15.22 -25.25
N ARG A 54 5.42 14.95 -24.15
CA ARG A 54 4.79 14.88 -22.83
C ARG A 54 4.16 16.21 -22.43
N GLU A 55 4.82 17.31 -22.75
CA GLU A 55 4.36 18.67 -22.48
C GLU A 55 3.08 19.00 -23.26
N GLU A 56 2.97 18.59 -24.53
CA GLU A 56 1.75 18.77 -25.33
C GLU A 56 0.57 17.95 -24.77
N LEU A 57 0.82 16.71 -24.33
CA LEU A 57 -0.18 15.89 -23.67
C LEU A 57 -0.63 16.50 -22.35
N HIS A 58 0.31 17.07 -21.58
CA HIS A 58 0.00 17.79 -20.35
C HIS A 58 -0.93 18.98 -20.59
N GLN A 59 -0.54 19.87 -21.50
CA GLN A 59 -1.30 21.09 -21.76
C GLN A 59 -2.71 20.83 -22.29
N LYS A 60 -2.91 19.75 -23.07
CA LYS A 60 -4.21 19.45 -23.69
C LYS A 60 -5.14 18.62 -22.84
N LEU A 61 -4.60 17.78 -21.93
CA LEU A 61 -5.40 16.77 -21.23
C LEU A 61 -5.52 17.00 -19.71
N TRP A 62 -4.70 17.89 -19.15
CA TRP A 62 -4.76 18.25 -17.73
C TRP A 62 -4.93 19.76 -17.58
N ALA A 63 -5.97 20.19 -16.86
CA ALA A 63 -6.18 21.59 -16.54
C ALA A 63 -5.06 22.12 -15.64
N ALA A 64 -4.69 23.39 -15.79
CA ALA A 64 -3.57 24.05 -15.10
C ALA A 64 -3.65 24.03 -13.56
N ASP A 65 -4.81 23.73 -12.98
CA ASP A 65 -5.06 23.73 -11.53
C ASP A 65 -5.06 22.33 -10.90
N THR A 66 -4.65 21.29 -11.61
CA THR A 66 -4.71 19.91 -11.09
C THR A 66 -3.34 19.50 -10.54
N PHE A 67 -3.17 19.52 -9.22
CA PHE A 67 -2.01 18.97 -8.49
C PHE A 67 -2.04 17.43 -8.50
N VAL A 68 -1.91 16.82 -9.67
CA VAL A 68 -1.76 15.35 -9.81
C VAL A 68 -0.42 15.09 -10.49
N ASP A 69 0.29 14.06 -10.05
CA ASP A 69 1.51 13.60 -10.71
C ASP A 69 1.16 13.22 -12.18
N PHE A 70 1.38 14.17 -13.08
CA PHE A 70 1.10 14.07 -14.50
C PHE A 70 1.79 12.86 -15.13
N ASP A 71 3.06 12.63 -14.81
CA ASP A 71 3.83 11.54 -15.40
C ASP A 71 3.28 10.16 -15.02
N ALA A 72 2.84 9.99 -13.78
CA ALA A 72 2.19 8.76 -13.34
C ALA A 72 0.81 8.58 -14.02
N GLY A 73 0.03 9.65 -14.14
CA GLY A 73 -1.26 9.66 -14.81
C GLY A 73 -1.16 9.30 -16.29
N LEU A 74 -0.23 9.94 -17.02
CA LEU A 74 0.03 9.67 -18.42
C LEU A 74 0.54 8.25 -18.67
N ASN A 75 1.48 7.78 -17.88
CA ASN A 75 2.00 6.41 -18.01
C ASN A 75 0.89 5.36 -17.73
N SER A 76 0.00 5.62 -16.78
CA SER A 76 -1.17 4.78 -16.51
C SER A 76 -2.16 4.78 -17.67
N ALA A 77 -2.44 5.95 -18.28
CA ALA A 77 -3.31 6.07 -19.43
C ALA A 77 -2.76 5.32 -20.65
N ILE A 78 -1.46 5.46 -20.95
CA ILE A 78 -0.77 4.74 -22.04
C ILE A 78 -0.79 3.23 -21.79
N LYS A 79 -0.55 2.78 -20.54
CA LYS A 79 -0.61 1.36 -20.19
C LYS A 79 -2.00 0.78 -20.46
N LYS A 80 -3.06 1.42 -19.95
CA LYS A 80 -4.45 1.00 -20.18
C LYS A 80 -4.81 0.99 -21.68
N LEU A 81 -4.28 1.94 -22.44
CA LEU A 81 -4.49 2.02 -23.87
C LEU A 81 -3.83 0.84 -24.59
N ARG A 82 -2.59 0.50 -24.25
CA ARG A 82 -1.91 -0.68 -24.77
C ARG A 82 -2.63 -1.98 -24.42
N ASP A 83 -3.11 -2.11 -23.19
CA ASP A 83 -3.88 -3.28 -22.75
C ASP A 83 -5.13 -3.49 -23.63
N VAL A 84 -5.85 -2.41 -23.95
CA VAL A 84 -7.05 -2.46 -24.80
C VAL A 84 -6.71 -2.72 -26.27
N LEU A 85 -5.61 -2.16 -26.78
CA LEU A 85 -5.15 -2.36 -28.16
C LEU A 85 -4.40 -3.69 -28.36
N ALA A 86 -4.10 -4.42 -27.29
CA ALA A 86 -3.20 -5.58 -27.29
C ALA A 86 -1.82 -5.23 -27.88
N ASP A 87 -1.26 -4.07 -27.46
CA ASP A 87 0.03 -3.53 -27.86
C ASP A 87 1.09 -3.71 -26.79
N SER A 88 2.37 -3.79 -27.18
CA SER A 88 3.51 -3.94 -26.25
C SER A 88 4.43 -2.72 -26.31
N ALA A 89 5.14 -2.45 -25.22
CA ALA A 89 6.15 -1.39 -25.18
C ALA A 89 7.47 -1.82 -25.83
N GLU A 90 7.76 -3.13 -25.81
CA GLU A 90 8.98 -3.75 -26.35
C GLU A 90 8.89 -3.98 -27.85
N GLU A 91 7.69 -4.33 -28.36
CA GLU A 91 7.39 -4.52 -29.77
C GLU A 91 6.12 -3.77 -30.15
N PRO A 92 6.18 -2.43 -30.28
CA PRO A 92 5.00 -1.61 -30.47
C PRO A 92 4.41 -1.80 -31.89
N ARG A 93 3.10 -2.06 -31.96
CA ARG A 93 2.33 -2.12 -33.22
C ARG A 93 1.55 -0.84 -33.47
N TYR A 94 1.15 -0.15 -32.41
CA TYR A 94 0.30 1.05 -32.48
C TYR A 94 0.99 2.25 -31.83
N ILE A 95 1.57 2.10 -30.62
CA ILE A 95 2.09 3.21 -29.82
C ILE A 95 3.56 2.98 -29.48
N GLU A 96 4.43 3.71 -30.14
CA GLU A 96 5.86 3.76 -29.84
C GLU A 96 6.12 4.73 -28.70
N THR A 97 6.99 4.33 -27.74
CA THR A 97 7.51 5.21 -26.70
C THR A 97 8.86 5.75 -27.12
N LEU A 98 8.99 7.08 -27.14
CA LEU A 98 10.29 7.74 -27.31
C LEU A 98 10.76 8.22 -25.93
N PRO A 99 11.79 7.59 -25.34
CA PRO A 99 12.27 7.93 -24.00
C PRO A 99 12.55 9.43 -23.84
N ARG A 100 12.03 10.02 -22.77
CA ARG A 100 12.15 11.45 -22.43
C ARG A 100 11.55 12.45 -23.43
N ARG A 101 10.96 12.00 -24.55
CA ARG A 101 10.39 12.88 -25.58
C ARG A 101 8.86 12.80 -25.63
N GLY A 102 8.27 11.62 -25.67
CA GLY A 102 6.82 11.45 -25.79
C GLY A 102 6.40 10.13 -26.43
N TYR A 103 5.31 10.16 -27.16
CA TYR A 103 4.71 9.00 -27.79
C TYR A 103 4.42 9.27 -29.25
N ARG A 104 4.42 8.22 -30.09
CA ARG A 104 4.10 8.28 -31.51
C ARG A 104 3.10 7.18 -31.87
N PHE A 105 2.10 7.51 -32.67
CA PHE A 105 1.24 6.50 -33.27
C PHE A 105 1.86 6.01 -34.58
N ILE A 106 2.19 4.71 -34.67
CA ILE A 106 2.99 4.15 -35.77
C ILE A 106 2.17 3.33 -36.78
N ALA A 107 0.93 2.95 -36.45
CA ALA A 107 0.10 2.20 -37.38
C ALA A 107 -0.52 3.10 -38.47
N HIS A 108 -0.82 2.52 -39.60
CA HIS A 108 -1.51 3.23 -40.70
C HIS A 108 -2.94 3.61 -40.28
N VAL A 109 -3.29 4.88 -40.48
CA VAL A 109 -4.59 5.45 -40.10
C VAL A 109 -5.38 5.76 -41.38
N GLU A 110 -6.56 5.18 -41.50
CA GLU A 110 -7.51 5.45 -42.58
C GLU A 110 -8.52 6.49 -42.10
N ASN A 111 -8.44 7.70 -42.67
CA ASN A 111 -9.46 8.72 -42.44
C ASN A 111 -10.61 8.45 -43.42
N GLY A 112 -11.74 8.02 -42.89
CA GLY A 112 -12.87 7.55 -43.67
C GLY A 112 -13.49 8.62 -44.55
N ASP A 113 -13.26 8.49 -45.87
CA ASP A 113 -14.23 8.70 -46.92
C ASP A 113 -14.29 7.40 -47.68
N LEU A 114 -15.47 6.80 -47.80
CA LEU A 114 -15.68 5.53 -48.47
C LEU A 114 -15.41 5.67 -49.99
N PRO A 115 -14.59 4.84 -50.61
CA PRO A 115 -14.79 4.42 -51.98
C PRO A 115 -15.49 3.05 -52.03
N ALA A 116 -16.33 2.91 -53.05
CA ALA A 116 -17.17 1.77 -53.37
C ALA A 116 -16.40 0.46 -53.60
N PRO A 117 -17.09 -0.70 -53.58
CA PRO A 117 -16.47 -2.02 -53.57
C PRO A 117 -15.78 -2.32 -54.89
N ILE A 118 -14.50 -2.61 -54.85
CA ILE A 118 -13.76 -3.08 -56.04
C ILE A 118 -13.96 -4.59 -56.17
N SER A 119 -14.59 -4.96 -57.29
CA SER A 119 -14.76 -6.32 -57.75
C SER A 119 -13.42 -7.01 -57.97
N ILE A 120 -13.30 -8.22 -57.40
CA ILE A 120 -12.15 -9.10 -57.62
C ILE A 120 -12.28 -9.75 -59.01
N GLU A 121 -11.61 -9.19 -60.00
CA GLU A 121 -11.37 -9.90 -61.25
C GLU A 121 -10.06 -10.68 -61.19
N LYS A 122 -10.22 -11.95 -61.52
CA LYS A 122 -9.24 -13.00 -61.70
C LYS A 122 -8.03 -12.56 -62.50
N ARG A 123 -6.82 -12.66 -61.97
CA ARG A 123 -5.62 -12.96 -62.78
C ARG A 123 -5.03 -14.27 -62.35
N LEU A 124 -5.35 -15.32 -63.13
CA LEU A 124 -4.57 -16.55 -63.16
C LEU A 124 -3.19 -16.22 -63.77
N ALA A 125 -2.14 -16.38 -62.98
CA ALA A 125 -0.78 -16.55 -63.51
C ALA A 125 -0.37 -18.00 -63.24
N THR A 126 -0.01 -18.68 -64.30
CA THR A 126 0.47 -20.04 -64.41
C THR A 126 1.71 -20.30 -63.52
N VAL A 127 1.63 -21.29 -62.64
CA VAL A 127 2.76 -21.83 -61.88
C VAL A 127 3.18 -23.15 -62.52
N PRO A 128 4.48 -23.38 -62.79
CA PRO A 128 4.97 -24.67 -63.33
C PRO A 128 4.83 -25.78 -62.30
N PRO A 129 4.73 -27.06 -62.74
CA PRO A 129 4.43 -28.19 -61.88
C PRO A 129 5.64 -28.54 -61.01
N VAL A 130 5.46 -28.47 -59.70
CA VAL A 130 6.38 -29.01 -58.69
C VAL A 130 6.08 -30.48 -58.48
N GLY A 131 7.11 -31.32 -58.62
CA GLY A 131 7.03 -32.76 -58.43
C GLY A 131 6.54 -33.22 -57.04
N PRO A 132 6.14 -34.47 -56.89
CA PRO A 132 5.45 -34.95 -55.69
C PRO A 132 6.34 -34.89 -54.46
N LYS A 133 5.88 -34.14 -53.42
CA LYS A 133 6.44 -34.24 -52.08
C LYS A 133 6.02 -35.57 -51.46
N PRO A 134 6.89 -36.21 -50.65
CA PRO A 134 6.54 -37.45 -49.96
C PRO A 134 5.39 -37.22 -48.98
N GLU A 135 4.30 -37.93 -49.13
CA GLU A 135 3.21 -38.00 -48.17
C GLU A 135 3.68 -38.57 -46.85
N LEU A 136 3.84 -37.72 -45.86
CA LEU A 136 3.96 -38.17 -44.47
C LEU A 136 2.62 -38.78 -44.04
N SER A 137 2.65 -40.06 -43.68
CA SER A 137 1.51 -40.85 -43.21
C SER A 137 0.62 -40.03 -42.27
N ASN A 138 -0.69 -39.95 -42.57
CA ASN A 138 -1.73 -39.21 -41.81
C ASN A 138 -1.69 -39.44 -40.29
N LYS A 139 -1.24 -40.61 -39.84
CA LYS A 139 -1.07 -40.91 -38.41
C LYS A 139 0.01 -40.08 -37.72
N ARG A 140 1.15 -39.80 -38.37
CA ARG A 140 2.21 -38.94 -37.79
C ARG A 140 1.80 -37.46 -37.74
N ARG A 141 1.03 -36.99 -38.73
CA ARG A 141 0.53 -35.62 -38.77
C ARG A 141 -0.48 -35.36 -37.63
N ILE A 142 -1.41 -36.27 -37.39
CA ILE A 142 -2.37 -36.23 -36.28
C ILE A 142 -1.65 -36.23 -34.90
N ILE A 143 -0.60 -37.02 -34.75
CA ILE A 143 0.16 -37.09 -33.50
C ILE A 143 0.92 -35.76 -33.24
N VAL A 144 1.52 -35.19 -34.28
CA VAL A 144 2.22 -33.88 -34.15
C VAL A 144 1.25 -32.73 -33.90
N GLU A 145 0.10 -32.69 -34.56
CA GLU A 145 -0.94 -31.69 -34.34
C GLU A 145 -1.55 -31.81 -32.92
N ALA A 146 -1.78 -33.04 -32.44
CA ALA A 146 -2.24 -33.28 -31.08
C ALA A 146 -1.18 -32.91 -30.01
N ALA A 147 0.12 -33.14 -30.28
CA ALA A 147 1.20 -32.72 -29.39
C ALA A 147 1.33 -31.19 -29.30
N ILE A 148 1.25 -30.50 -30.45
CA ILE A 148 1.27 -29.03 -30.50
C ILE A 148 0.04 -28.43 -29.78
N ALA A 149 -1.17 -28.99 -30.00
CA ALA A 149 -2.37 -28.58 -29.31
C ALA A 149 -2.26 -28.80 -27.79
N GLY A 150 -1.67 -29.93 -27.35
CA GLY A 150 -1.40 -30.20 -25.93
C GLY A 150 -0.44 -29.20 -25.29
N VAL A 151 0.65 -28.84 -26.00
CA VAL A 151 1.61 -27.81 -25.52
C VAL A 151 0.96 -26.43 -25.48
N LEU A 152 0.13 -26.06 -26.47
CA LEU A 152 -0.58 -24.78 -26.46
C LEU A 152 -1.64 -24.71 -25.36
N ILE A 153 -2.36 -25.79 -25.09
CA ILE A 153 -3.31 -25.87 -23.97
C ILE A 153 -2.57 -25.80 -22.63
N ALA A 154 -1.46 -26.50 -22.48
CA ALA A 154 -0.64 -26.43 -21.27
C ALA A 154 -0.05 -25.03 -21.07
N ALA A 155 0.43 -24.38 -22.12
CA ALA A 155 0.90 -23.00 -22.09
C ALA A 155 -0.24 -22.01 -21.78
N ALA A 156 -1.43 -22.21 -22.33
CA ALA A 156 -2.61 -21.39 -22.04
C ALA A 156 -3.10 -21.57 -20.59
N LEU A 157 -3.09 -22.81 -20.07
CA LEU A 157 -3.45 -23.11 -18.68
C LEU A 157 -2.42 -22.57 -17.68
N THR A 158 -1.12 -22.64 -18.01
CA THR A 158 -0.08 -22.04 -17.17
C THR A 158 -0.13 -20.52 -17.20
N THR A 159 -0.34 -19.90 -18.36
CA THR A 159 -0.53 -18.45 -18.50
C THR A 159 -1.79 -18.00 -17.77
N TRP A 160 -2.89 -18.75 -17.90
CA TRP A 160 -4.11 -18.45 -17.16
C TRP A 160 -3.90 -18.56 -15.64
N ARG A 161 -3.23 -19.60 -15.15
CA ARG A 161 -2.91 -19.72 -13.71
C ARG A 161 -2.02 -18.59 -13.21
N VAL A 162 -1.05 -18.13 -14.01
CA VAL A 162 -0.15 -17.02 -13.64
C VAL A 162 -0.86 -15.67 -13.70
N PHE A 163 -1.69 -15.42 -14.73
CA PHE A 163 -2.38 -14.13 -14.92
C PHE A 163 -3.69 -13.99 -14.14
N PHE A 164 -4.39 -15.09 -13.85
CA PHE A 164 -5.67 -15.09 -13.14
C PHE A 164 -5.60 -15.67 -11.73
N ALA A 165 -4.41 -16.02 -11.22
CA ALA A 165 -4.25 -16.29 -9.80
C ALA A 165 -4.63 -15.01 -9.03
N ARG A 166 -5.77 -15.06 -8.33
CA ARG A 166 -6.15 -13.95 -7.43
C ARG A 166 -5.00 -13.78 -6.44
N PRO A 167 -4.63 -12.53 -6.11
CA PRO A 167 -3.64 -12.30 -5.06
C PRO A 167 -4.10 -13.03 -3.79
N PRO A 168 -3.21 -13.65 -3.04
CA PRO A 168 -3.56 -14.44 -1.86
C PRO A 168 -4.28 -13.59 -0.80
N LEU A 169 -3.98 -12.29 -0.76
CA LEU A 169 -4.63 -11.30 0.09
C LEU A 169 -5.16 -10.13 -0.73
N THR A 170 -6.17 -9.47 -0.20
CA THR A 170 -6.75 -8.23 -0.73
C THR A 170 -6.42 -7.07 0.19
N ALA A 171 -6.52 -5.84 -0.30
CA ALA A 171 -6.30 -4.63 0.51
C ALA A 171 -7.28 -4.48 1.70
N THR A 172 -8.31 -5.33 1.80
CA THR A 172 -9.25 -5.36 2.93
C THR A 172 -8.90 -6.41 3.98
N ASP A 173 -7.93 -7.28 3.71
CA ASP A 173 -7.58 -8.34 4.64
C ASP A 173 -6.64 -7.81 5.72
N VAL A 174 -6.97 -8.10 6.97
CA VAL A 174 -6.11 -7.86 8.14
C VAL A 174 -5.34 -9.14 8.43
N ILE A 175 -4.04 -9.02 8.72
CA ILE A 175 -3.16 -10.14 9.04
C ILE A 175 -2.59 -9.98 10.45
N LEU A 176 -2.19 -11.08 11.05
CA LEU A 176 -1.50 -11.08 12.34
C LEU A 176 0.01 -11.24 12.13
N LEU A 177 0.81 -10.50 12.88
CA LEU A 177 2.25 -10.71 13.00
C LEU A 177 2.53 -11.46 14.30
N ALA A 178 3.15 -12.65 14.21
CA ALA A 178 3.67 -13.37 15.37
C ALA A 178 4.98 -12.74 15.88
N SER A 179 5.33 -13.01 17.12
CA SER A 179 6.62 -12.59 17.68
C SER A 179 7.78 -13.29 16.97
N PHE A 180 8.88 -12.59 16.79
CA PHE A 180 10.09 -13.12 16.12
C PHE A 180 10.66 -14.34 16.85
N VAL A 181 10.94 -15.41 16.14
CA VAL A 181 11.62 -16.61 16.67
C VAL A 181 13.13 -16.41 16.54
N ASN A 182 13.82 -16.19 17.64
CA ASN A 182 15.27 -16.06 17.69
C ASN A 182 15.92 -17.43 17.85
N LYS A 183 16.61 -17.90 16.81
CA LYS A 183 17.42 -19.14 16.78
C LYS A 183 18.92 -18.86 16.66
N THR A 184 19.33 -17.60 16.85
CA THR A 184 20.76 -17.23 16.74
C THR A 184 21.56 -17.55 17.99
N GLY A 185 20.90 -17.66 19.15
CA GLY A 185 21.54 -17.75 20.47
C GLY A 185 22.05 -16.41 21.02
N ASP A 186 21.91 -15.31 20.27
CA ASP A 186 22.29 -13.96 20.71
C ASP A 186 21.06 -13.20 21.21
N PRO A 187 21.00 -12.83 22.49
CA PRO A 187 19.83 -12.18 23.10
C PRO A 187 19.53 -10.78 22.54
N ILE A 188 20.42 -10.17 21.77
CA ILE A 188 20.17 -8.87 21.15
C ILE A 188 19.00 -8.92 20.16
N PHE A 189 18.73 -10.09 19.58
CA PHE A 189 17.62 -10.30 18.66
C PHE A 189 16.29 -10.63 19.36
N ASP A 190 16.28 -10.74 20.70
CA ASP A 190 15.06 -10.94 21.45
C ASP A 190 14.23 -9.65 21.45
N ASN A 191 13.08 -9.68 20.77
CA ASN A 191 12.11 -8.59 20.64
C ASN A 191 12.62 -7.32 19.89
N SER A 192 13.89 -7.23 19.50
CA SER A 192 14.42 -6.04 18.81
C SER A 192 13.94 -5.90 17.37
N LEU A 193 13.56 -7.01 16.72
CA LEU A 193 13.18 -7.03 15.29
C LEU A 193 11.66 -7.00 15.06
N ASP A 194 10.83 -7.15 16.09
CA ASP A 194 9.37 -7.16 15.97
C ASP A 194 8.83 -5.81 15.45
N LYS A 195 9.21 -4.71 16.09
CA LYS A 195 8.77 -3.37 15.70
C LYS A 195 9.30 -2.93 14.32
N PRO A 196 10.58 -3.13 13.97
CA PRO A 196 11.05 -2.88 12.60
C PRO A 196 10.26 -3.65 11.54
N LEU A 197 9.93 -4.93 11.77
CA LEU A 197 9.12 -5.69 10.81
C LEU A 197 7.69 -5.16 10.72
N GLU A 198 7.07 -4.82 11.85
CA GLU A 198 5.75 -4.19 11.87
C GLU A 198 5.74 -2.91 11.04
N VAL A 199 6.69 -2.00 11.26
CA VAL A 199 6.88 -0.76 10.48
C VAL A 199 6.97 -1.09 8.99
N LYS A 200 7.80 -2.07 8.61
CA LYS A 200 7.99 -2.45 7.21
C LYS A 200 6.73 -3.00 6.55
N LEU A 201 5.95 -3.77 7.26
CA LEU A 201 4.71 -4.36 6.72
C LEU A 201 3.56 -3.34 6.64
N THR A 202 3.49 -2.36 7.56
CA THR A 202 2.45 -1.33 7.59
C THR A 202 2.79 -0.08 6.78
N GLU A 203 3.99 0.02 6.24
CA GLU A 203 4.46 1.16 5.44
C GLU A 203 3.55 1.46 4.24
N SER A 204 2.88 0.46 3.72
CA SER A 204 1.94 0.57 2.61
C SER A 204 0.49 0.44 3.09
N PRO A 205 -0.45 1.21 2.50
CA PRO A 205 -1.87 1.08 2.79
C PRO A 205 -2.51 -0.24 2.28
N PHE A 206 -1.72 -1.10 1.62
CA PHE A 206 -2.19 -2.40 1.12
C PHE A 206 -2.37 -3.43 2.23
N LEU A 207 -1.41 -3.52 3.18
CA LEU A 207 -1.46 -4.46 4.30
C LEU A 207 -1.93 -3.76 5.56
N SER A 208 -2.87 -4.38 6.27
CA SER A 208 -3.27 -3.97 7.62
C SER A 208 -2.88 -5.06 8.60
N LEU A 209 -2.16 -4.68 9.66
CA LEU A 209 -1.85 -5.59 10.75
C LEU A 209 -2.90 -5.48 11.86
N LEU A 210 -3.19 -6.61 12.52
CA LEU A 210 -3.94 -6.58 13.78
C LEU A 210 -3.11 -5.83 14.82
N SER A 211 -3.68 -4.77 15.40
CA SER A 211 -2.95 -3.94 16.36
C SER A 211 -2.56 -4.74 17.61
N GLU A 212 -1.46 -4.35 18.26
CA GLU A 212 -1.05 -4.98 19.53
C GLU A 212 -2.12 -4.85 20.62
N ALA A 213 -2.88 -3.74 20.64
CA ALA A 213 -4.01 -3.55 21.54
C ALA A 213 -5.10 -4.60 21.30
N ASP A 214 -5.33 -4.96 20.03
CA ASP A 214 -6.27 -5.99 19.60
C ASP A 214 -5.81 -7.38 20.00
N VAL A 215 -4.53 -7.66 19.79
CA VAL A 215 -3.89 -8.90 20.25
C VAL A 215 -4.06 -9.03 21.76
N ALA A 216 -3.66 -8.02 22.54
CA ALA A 216 -3.77 -7.99 23.99
C ALA A 216 -5.22 -8.16 24.48
N SER A 217 -6.18 -7.51 23.82
CA SER A 217 -7.62 -7.66 24.12
C SER A 217 -8.10 -9.08 23.84
N THR A 218 -7.69 -9.67 22.71
CA THR A 218 -8.04 -11.06 22.37
C THR A 218 -7.46 -12.04 23.38
N MET A 219 -6.21 -11.82 23.81
CA MET A 219 -5.57 -12.65 24.83
C MET A 219 -6.27 -12.58 26.19
N ARG A 220 -6.73 -11.37 26.60
CA ARG A 220 -7.57 -11.24 27.81
C ARG A 220 -8.87 -12.03 27.71
N MET A 221 -9.56 -11.97 26.55
CA MET A 221 -10.76 -12.78 26.30
C MET A 221 -10.46 -14.29 26.35
N MET A 222 -9.26 -14.68 25.96
CA MET A 222 -8.76 -16.06 26.09
C MET A 222 -8.27 -16.41 27.50
N ARG A 223 -8.34 -15.48 28.44
CA ARG A 223 -7.80 -15.61 29.82
C ARG A 223 -6.30 -15.88 29.84
N ARG A 224 -5.56 -15.32 28.89
CA ARG A 224 -4.10 -15.37 28.80
C ARG A 224 -3.48 -14.04 29.23
N ASN A 225 -2.20 -14.08 29.54
CA ASN A 225 -1.44 -12.86 29.78
C ASN A 225 -1.37 -12.03 28.49
N PRO A 226 -1.80 -10.75 28.48
CA PRO A 226 -1.75 -9.89 27.30
C PRO A 226 -0.32 -9.62 26.81
N ASP A 227 0.68 -9.77 27.67
CA ASP A 227 2.11 -9.55 27.35
C ASP A 227 2.82 -10.85 26.92
N GLU A 228 2.11 -11.98 26.82
CA GLU A 228 2.67 -13.24 26.36
C GLU A 228 3.06 -13.16 24.90
N ARG A 229 4.22 -13.74 24.55
CA ARG A 229 4.71 -13.76 23.15
C ARG A 229 3.73 -14.54 22.26
N VAL A 230 3.40 -13.94 21.12
CA VAL A 230 2.53 -14.57 20.12
C VAL A 230 3.32 -15.61 19.33
N THR A 231 3.28 -16.86 19.82
CA THR A 231 3.82 -18.02 19.09
C THR A 231 2.97 -18.33 17.86
N GLN A 232 3.45 -19.19 16.93
CA GLN A 232 2.67 -19.60 15.76
C GLN A 232 1.32 -20.22 16.15
N ASP A 233 1.29 -21.13 17.13
CA ASP A 233 0.04 -21.80 17.55
C ASP A 233 -0.95 -20.82 18.17
N LEU A 234 -0.47 -19.95 19.06
CA LEU A 234 -1.28 -18.89 19.66
C LEU A 234 -1.77 -17.90 18.60
N GLY A 235 -0.91 -17.56 17.63
CA GLY A 235 -1.28 -16.70 16.49
C GLY A 235 -2.39 -17.28 15.63
N VAL A 236 -2.34 -18.59 15.35
CA VAL A 236 -3.41 -19.30 14.62
C VAL A 236 -4.73 -19.24 15.40
N GLU A 237 -4.68 -19.43 16.72
CA GLU A 237 -5.88 -19.34 17.57
C GLU A 237 -6.46 -17.92 17.57
N ILE A 238 -5.63 -16.89 17.70
CA ILE A 238 -6.04 -15.48 17.62
C ILE A 238 -6.68 -15.20 16.26
N CYS A 239 -6.03 -15.61 15.16
CA CYS A 239 -6.56 -15.44 13.80
C CYS A 239 -7.95 -16.05 13.63
N LYS A 240 -8.14 -17.29 14.09
CA LYS A 240 -9.46 -17.98 14.01
C LYS A 240 -10.54 -17.24 14.79
N ARG A 241 -10.24 -16.71 15.99
CA ARG A 241 -11.18 -15.94 16.81
C ARG A 241 -11.57 -14.60 16.19
N ARG A 242 -10.63 -13.99 15.50
CA ARG A 242 -10.78 -12.67 14.87
C ARG A 242 -11.20 -12.74 13.39
N GLY A 243 -11.30 -13.94 12.81
CA GLY A 243 -11.64 -14.11 11.39
C GLY A 243 -10.53 -13.65 10.44
N LEU A 244 -9.26 -13.65 10.89
CA LEU A 244 -8.13 -13.25 10.07
C LEU A 244 -7.70 -14.37 9.13
N LYS A 245 -7.29 -14.03 7.91
CA LYS A 245 -6.91 -15.02 6.88
C LYS A 245 -5.49 -15.52 7.02
N ALA A 246 -4.56 -14.66 7.45
CA ALA A 246 -3.15 -14.98 7.43
C ALA A 246 -2.42 -14.56 8.72
N LEU A 247 -1.41 -15.36 9.04
CA LEU A 247 -0.42 -15.12 10.09
C LEU A 247 0.96 -15.05 9.46
N VAL A 248 1.73 -14.01 9.79
CA VAL A 248 3.16 -13.92 9.45
C VAL A 248 3.97 -14.41 10.64
N VAL A 249 4.82 -15.40 10.40
CA VAL A 249 5.72 -16.02 11.39
C VAL A 249 7.16 -15.65 11.00
N PRO A 250 7.80 -14.71 11.70
CA PRO A 250 9.17 -14.30 11.44
C PRO A 250 10.16 -15.15 12.24
N GLU A 251 11.29 -15.48 11.64
CA GLU A 251 12.39 -16.24 12.27
C GLU A 251 13.74 -15.64 11.87
N ILE A 252 14.69 -15.65 12.81
CA ILE A 252 16.11 -15.38 12.55
C ILE A 252 16.96 -16.51 13.07
N ALA A 253 17.89 -17.00 12.28
CA ALA A 253 18.87 -18.02 12.63
C ALA A 253 20.28 -17.58 12.25
N ALA A 254 21.30 -18.10 12.95
CA ALA A 254 22.71 -17.89 12.62
C ALA A 254 23.32 -19.17 12.02
N ILE A 255 24.04 -19.01 10.90
CA ILE A 255 24.82 -20.07 10.26
C ILE A 255 26.26 -19.54 10.12
N GLY A 256 27.12 -19.88 11.07
CA GLY A 256 28.45 -19.26 11.16
C GLY A 256 28.34 -17.76 11.45
N SER A 257 28.93 -16.91 10.60
CA SER A 257 28.84 -15.44 10.69
C SER A 257 27.62 -14.84 9.97
N THR A 258 26.87 -15.66 9.23
CA THR A 258 25.73 -15.22 8.43
C THR A 258 24.43 -15.40 9.20
N TYR A 259 23.57 -14.40 9.15
CA TYR A 259 22.22 -14.43 9.71
C TYR A 259 21.21 -14.69 8.59
N VAL A 260 20.29 -15.60 8.82
CA VAL A 260 19.21 -15.95 7.88
C VAL A 260 17.90 -15.52 8.47
N ILE A 261 17.19 -14.61 7.79
CA ILE A 261 15.87 -14.11 8.16
C ILE A 261 14.85 -14.81 7.27
N THR A 262 13.88 -15.47 7.88
CA THR A 262 12.76 -16.13 7.20
C THR A 262 11.46 -15.51 7.63
N LEU A 263 10.62 -15.14 6.67
CA LEU A 263 9.26 -14.64 6.89
C LEU A 263 8.29 -15.60 6.21
N ASP A 264 7.50 -16.32 6.99
CA ASP A 264 6.48 -17.24 6.53
C ASP A 264 5.09 -16.64 6.73
N ALA A 265 4.37 -16.40 5.65
CA ALA A 265 2.95 -16.11 5.71
C ALA A 265 2.16 -17.40 5.54
N ILE A 266 1.36 -17.77 6.52
CA ILE A 266 0.55 -18.98 6.54
C ILE A 266 -0.94 -18.65 6.58
N ASP A 267 -1.76 -19.49 5.95
CA ASP A 267 -3.22 -19.43 6.07
C ASP A 267 -3.63 -19.86 7.48
N ALA A 268 -4.40 -19.01 8.15
CA ALA A 268 -4.77 -19.21 9.56
C ALA A 268 -5.71 -20.40 9.80
N TYR A 269 -6.43 -20.87 8.76
CA TYR A 269 -7.42 -21.94 8.91
C TYR A 269 -6.82 -23.31 8.62
N ASN A 270 -6.05 -23.44 7.54
CA ASN A 270 -5.49 -24.71 7.11
C ASN A 270 -3.97 -24.83 7.34
N GLN A 271 -3.32 -23.79 7.85
CA GLN A 271 -1.90 -23.67 8.17
C GLN A 271 -0.96 -23.92 6.96
N LYS A 272 -1.50 -23.81 5.74
CA LYS A 272 -0.69 -23.92 4.53
C LYS A 272 0.11 -22.64 4.30
N LEU A 273 1.31 -22.82 3.80
CA LEU A 273 2.19 -21.72 3.41
C LEU A 273 1.56 -20.94 2.24
N ILE A 274 1.30 -19.65 2.46
CA ILE A 274 0.86 -18.69 1.43
C ILE A 274 2.08 -18.15 0.69
N ALA A 275 3.08 -17.68 1.46
CA ALA A 275 4.30 -17.10 0.91
C ALA A 275 5.46 -17.30 1.89
N ARG A 276 6.67 -17.52 1.38
CA ARG A 276 7.91 -17.55 2.15
C ARG A 276 8.92 -16.60 1.53
N GLN A 277 9.55 -15.80 2.37
CA GLN A 277 10.72 -15.01 2.01
C GLN A 277 11.88 -15.35 2.92
N GLN A 278 13.05 -15.51 2.32
CA GLN A 278 14.30 -15.74 3.03
C GLN A 278 15.35 -14.79 2.48
N VAL A 279 16.08 -14.14 3.38
CA VAL A 279 17.15 -13.20 3.05
C VAL A 279 18.30 -13.42 4.02
N GLU A 280 19.52 -13.28 3.52
CA GLU A 280 20.74 -13.43 4.30
C GLU A 280 21.35 -12.06 4.64
N ALA A 281 21.96 -11.97 5.82
CA ALA A 281 22.78 -10.85 6.26
C ALA A 281 24.16 -11.37 6.68
N ASN A 282 25.23 -10.82 6.12
CA ASN A 282 26.59 -11.30 6.35
C ASN A 282 27.13 -10.95 7.75
N ASN A 283 26.51 -10.02 8.44
CA ASN A 283 26.87 -9.59 9.78
C ASN A 283 25.68 -8.93 10.50
N LYS A 284 25.79 -8.65 11.80
CA LYS A 284 24.74 -8.03 12.64
C LYS A 284 24.25 -6.68 12.11
N HIS A 285 25.14 -5.82 11.61
CA HIS A 285 24.77 -4.47 11.14
C HIS A 285 23.90 -4.49 9.89
N GLN A 286 23.92 -5.58 9.13
CA GLN A 286 23.11 -5.75 7.93
C GLN A 286 21.74 -6.39 8.20
N VAL A 287 21.47 -6.86 9.43
CA VAL A 287 20.24 -7.59 9.76
C VAL A 287 19.00 -6.73 9.53
N VAL A 288 19.01 -5.45 9.96
CA VAL A 288 17.86 -4.55 9.78
C VAL A 288 17.58 -4.27 8.30
N ALA A 289 18.62 -4.00 7.51
CA ALA A 289 18.47 -3.80 6.06
C ALA A 289 17.98 -5.08 5.36
N ALA A 290 18.49 -6.26 5.75
CA ALA A 290 18.04 -7.56 5.23
C ALA A 290 16.57 -7.84 5.61
N LEU A 291 16.16 -7.50 6.83
CA LEU A 291 14.77 -7.58 7.29
C LEU A 291 13.86 -6.68 6.44
N GLY A 292 14.27 -5.45 6.16
CA GLY A 292 13.56 -4.54 5.27
C GLY A 292 13.34 -5.16 3.88
N LYS A 293 14.40 -5.72 3.29
CA LYS A 293 14.30 -6.42 2.00
C LYS A 293 13.36 -7.64 2.04
N ALA A 294 13.42 -8.43 3.12
CA ALA A 294 12.52 -9.57 3.29
C ALA A 294 11.06 -9.13 3.39
N GLY A 295 10.77 -8.07 4.15
CA GLY A 295 9.43 -7.49 4.29
C GLY A 295 8.87 -6.96 2.98
N SER A 296 9.65 -6.19 2.19
CA SER A 296 9.26 -5.70 0.86
C SER A 296 8.93 -6.85 -0.10
N GLN A 297 9.76 -7.89 -0.10
CA GLN A 297 9.55 -9.07 -0.94
C GLN A 297 8.31 -9.86 -0.50
N LEU A 298 8.05 -9.95 0.81
CA LEU A 298 6.84 -10.58 1.34
C LEU A 298 5.59 -9.81 0.91
N ARG A 299 5.56 -8.49 1.08
CA ARG A 299 4.46 -7.60 0.65
C ARG A 299 4.11 -7.85 -0.82
N LYS A 300 5.13 -7.91 -1.71
CA LYS A 300 4.95 -8.22 -3.13
C LYS A 300 4.29 -9.60 -3.34
N ARG A 301 4.73 -10.63 -2.62
CA ARG A 301 4.17 -11.99 -2.74
C ARG A 301 2.76 -12.11 -2.19
N LEU A 302 2.41 -11.28 -1.22
CA LEU A 302 1.06 -11.20 -0.67
C LEU A 302 0.07 -10.47 -1.58
N GLY A 303 0.55 -9.78 -2.62
CA GLY A 303 -0.30 -9.21 -3.67
C GLY A 303 -0.18 -7.69 -3.82
N GLU A 304 0.73 -7.03 -3.10
CA GLU A 304 0.94 -5.60 -3.27
C GLU A 304 1.50 -5.28 -4.66
N SER A 305 0.97 -4.22 -5.27
CA SER A 305 1.39 -3.80 -6.61
C SER A 305 2.80 -3.21 -6.63
N LEU A 306 3.51 -3.35 -7.76
CA LEU A 306 4.84 -2.74 -7.92
C LEU A 306 4.82 -1.22 -7.77
N SER A 307 3.76 -0.55 -8.21
CA SER A 307 3.59 0.90 -8.07
C SER A 307 3.43 1.32 -6.60
N SER A 308 2.73 0.52 -5.78
CA SER A 308 2.63 0.74 -4.34
C SER A 308 3.99 0.57 -3.66
N LEU A 309 4.70 -0.52 -3.95
CA LEU A 309 6.05 -0.75 -3.42
C LEU A 309 7.01 0.39 -3.80
N GLN A 310 7.01 0.87 -5.05
CA GLN A 310 7.85 1.99 -5.47
C GLN A 310 7.55 3.29 -4.71
N LYS A 311 6.30 3.50 -4.32
CA LYS A 311 5.86 4.71 -3.63
C LYS A 311 6.11 4.65 -2.12
N PHE A 312 5.93 3.48 -1.50
CA PHE A 312 5.88 3.33 -0.04
C PHE A 312 7.00 2.43 0.52
N ASP A 313 8.01 2.06 -0.25
CA ASP A 313 9.06 1.13 0.18
C ASP A 313 10.35 1.89 0.56
N ALA A 314 10.39 2.46 1.77
CA ALA A 314 11.57 3.09 2.31
C ALA A 314 12.59 2.03 2.81
N PRO A 315 13.92 2.30 2.75
CA PRO A 315 14.90 1.45 3.42
C PRO A 315 14.65 1.41 4.93
N LEU A 316 14.48 0.21 5.49
CA LEU A 316 14.09 0.04 6.90
C LEU A 316 15.13 0.56 7.90
N ASP A 317 16.40 0.39 7.59
CA ASP A 317 17.53 0.93 8.37
C ASP A 317 17.58 2.47 8.38
N LEU A 318 16.97 3.09 7.38
CA LEU A 318 16.76 4.54 7.35
C LEU A 318 15.45 4.92 8.06
N ALA A 319 14.37 4.17 7.86
CA ALA A 319 13.08 4.44 8.50
C ALA A 319 13.08 4.15 10.01
N THR A 320 14.04 3.34 10.50
CA THR A 320 14.22 3.05 11.93
C THR A 320 15.65 3.39 12.36
N THR A 321 16.46 2.41 12.65
CA THR A 321 17.90 2.51 12.94
C THR A 321 18.61 1.23 12.51
N SER A 322 19.87 1.31 12.15
CA SER A 322 20.73 0.12 11.93
C SER A 322 21.35 -0.43 13.22
N SER A 323 21.25 0.29 14.35
CA SER A 323 21.77 -0.13 15.65
C SER A 323 20.77 -1.05 16.37
N LEU A 324 21.15 -2.32 16.53
CA LEU A 324 20.35 -3.30 17.28
C LEU A 324 20.24 -2.93 18.75
N GLU A 325 21.28 -2.33 19.31
CA GLU A 325 21.29 -1.84 20.69
C GLU A 325 20.30 -0.68 20.88
N ALA A 326 20.21 0.23 19.90
CA ALA A 326 19.22 1.30 19.91
C ALA A 326 17.79 0.75 19.78
N LEU A 327 17.59 -0.26 18.92
CA LEU A 327 16.30 -0.96 18.78
C LEU A 327 15.89 -1.67 20.09
N GLN A 328 16.83 -2.34 20.75
CA GLN A 328 16.55 -3.00 22.02
C GLN A 328 16.18 -2.01 23.13
N ALA A 329 16.90 -0.90 23.23
CA ALA A 329 16.56 0.17 24.17
C ALA A 329 15.18 0.75 23.85
N TYR A 330 14.92 1.09 22.58
CA TYR A 330 13.63 1.59 22.10
C TYR A 330 12.48 0.63 22.43
N HIS A 331 12.63 -0.68 22.17
CA HIS A 331 11.61 -1.68 22.47
C HIS A 331 11.31 -1.76 23.99
N SER A 332 12.37 -1.72 24.83
CA SER A 332 12.20 -1.71 26.29
C SER A 332 11.41 -0.50 26.77
N GLY A 333 11.74 0.69 26.23
CA GLY A 333 10.99 1.92 26.48
C GLY A 333 9.54 1.85 26.03
N LEU A 334 9.31 1.32 24.82
CA LEU A 334 7.97 1.15 24.24
C LEU A 334 7.07 0.24 25.07
N THR A 335 7.61 -0.87 25.57
CA THR A 335 6.90 -1.81 26.44
C THR A 335 6.46 -1.13 27.75
N LEU A 336 7.33 -0.36 28.38
CA LEU A 336 7.01 0.42 29.57
C LEU A 336 6.00 1.53 29.28
N TYR A 337 6.17 2.26 28.16
CA TYR A 337 5.27 3.33 27.75
C TYR A 337 3.84 2.81 27.55
N ARG A 338 3.68 1.67 26.87
CA ARG A 338 2.39 1.01 26.62
C ARG A 338 1.72 0.46 27.88
N SER A 339 2.52 -0.02 28.85
CA SER A 339 2.01 -0.43 30.14
C SER A 339 1.64 0.73 31.08
N GLY A 340 1.70 1.99 30.60
CA GLY A 340 1.38 3.20 31.36
C GLY A 340 2.53 3.72 32.25
N LYS A 341 3.66 3.03 32.28
CA LYS A 341 4.87 3.41 33.06
C LYS A 341 5.73 4.43 32.28
N ARG A 342 5.11 5.57 31.96
CA ARG A 342 5.69 6.55 31.04
C ARG A 342 6.98 7.17 31.56
N ARG A 343 7.06 7.44 32.87
CA ARG A 343 8.28 7.96 33.52
C ARG A 343 9.44 6.96 33.44
N GLU A 344 9.13 5.68 33.61
CA GLU A 344 10.13 4.60 33.57
C GLU A 344 10.61 4.34 32.10
N ALA A 345 9.81 4.69 31.11
CA ALA A 345 10.16 4.54 29.69
C ALA A 345 11.23 5.56 29.23
N ILE A 346 11.25 6.78 29.80
CA ILE A 346 12.12 7.88 29.37
C ILE A 346 13.59 7.49 29.29
N PRO A 347 14.22 6.91 30.32
CA PRO A 347 15.65 6.54 30.27
C PRO A 347 15.99 5.58 29.12
N PHE A 348 15.05 4.73 28.71
CA PHE A 348 15.25 3.81 27.61
C PHE A 348 15.20 4.50 26.25
N PHE A 349 14.28 5.46 26.07
CA PHE A 349 14.25 6.27 24.87
C PHE A 349 15.44 7.21 24.79
N GLU A 350 15.88 7.82 25.90
CA GLU A 350 17.12 8.58 25.99
C GLU A 350 18.31 7.72 25.57
N ARG A 351 18.39 6.48 26.07
CA ARG A 351 19.45 5.56 25.66
C ARG A 351 19.39 5.21 24.17
N ALA A 352 18.19 5.05 23.60
CA ALA A 352 18.03 4.78 22.16
C ALA A 352 18.57 5.95 21.30
N VAL A 353 18.27 7.20 21.65
CA VAL A 353 18.75 8.37 20.91
C VAL A 353 20.23 8.70 21.18
N GLU A 354 20.80 8.27 22.31
CA GLU A 354 22.24 8.30 22.55
C GLU A 354 22.99 7.32 21.64
N LEU A 355 22.45 6.09 21.47
CA LEU A 355 23.03 5.05 20.64
C LEU A 355 22.91 5.35 19.14
N ASP A 356 21.81 5.99 18.74
CA ASP A 356 21.63 6.53 17.39
C ASP A 356 20.94 7.90 17.43
N PRO A 357 21.73 9.01 17.34
CA PRO A 357 21.19 10.37 17.31
C PRO A 357 20.32 10.71 16.09
N GLN A 358 20.14 9.76 15.18
CA GLN A 358 19.28 9.91 14.01
C GLN A 358 18.02 9.04 14.10
N PHE A 359 17.78 8.38 15.23
CA PHE A 359 16.61 7.52 15.42
C PHE A 359 15.35 8.36 15.71
N CYS A 360 14.69 8.78 14.62
CA CYS A 360 13.54 9.70 14.66
C CYS A 360 12.39 9.21 15.54
N SER A 361 11.95 7.95 15.36
CA SER A 361 10.83 7.37 16.13
C SER A 361 11.14 7.31 17.64
N ALA A 362 12.43 7.21 18.04
CA ALA A 362 12.80 7.26 19.45
C ALA A 362 12.64 8.68 20.03
N TYR A 363 12.97 9.73 19.28
CA TYR A 363 12.69 11.11 19.68
C TYR A 363 11.20 11.40 19.79
N ASP A 364 10.38 10.89 18.87
CA ASP A 364 8.91 11.06 18.92
C ASP A 364 8.33 10.45 20.20
N LEU A 365 8.68 9.19 20.53
CA LEU A 365 8.21 8.53 21.75
C LEU A 365 8.80 9.14 23.02
N LEU A 366 10.04 9.63 22.99
CA LEU A 366 10.64 10.38 24.10
C LEU A 366 9.80 11.63 24.39
N GLY A 367 9.49 12.42 23.35
CA GLY A 367 8.65 13.61 23.48
C GLY A 367 7.25 13.29 24.02
N ARG A 368 6.61 12.24 23.52
CA ARG A 368 5.29 11.78 24.02
C ARG A 368 5.35 11.34 25.48
N ALA A 369 6.42 10.64 25.91
CA ALA A 369 6.61 10.23 27.30
C ALA A 369 6.82 11.45 28.21
N GLN A 370 7.66 12.41 27.81
CA GLN A 370 7.92 13.68 28.52
C GLN A 370 6.65 14.53 28.61
N HIS A 371 5.87 14.65 27.54
CA HIS A 371 4.57 15.31 27.53
C HIS A 371 3.64 14.75 28.59
N SER A 372 3.53 13.43 28.69
CA SER A 372 2.60 12.76 29.60
C SER A 372 2.92 12.95 31.08
N ILE A 373 4.13 13.40 31.42
CA ILE A 373 4.58 13.71 32.79
C ILE A 373 4.83 15.20 33.01
N GLY A 374 4.49 16.07 32.04
CA GLY A 374 4.56 17.53 32.15
C GLY A 374 5.95 18.13 31.98
N GLN A 375 6.90 17.42 31.34
CA GLN A 375 8.25 17.93 31.01
C GLN A 375 8.21 18.76 29.70
N SER A 376 7.60 19.94 29.75
CA SER A 376 7.29 20.73 28.56
C SER A 376 8.48 21.27 27.79
N GLN A 377 9.65 21.50 28.43
CA GLN A 377 10.83 21.97 27.74
C GLN A 377 11.55 20.83 27.00
N GLU A 378 11.71 19.69 27.67
CA GLU A 378 12.34 18.49 27.12
C GLU A 378 11.49 17.90 25.99
N GLU A 379 10.16 17.88 26.14
CA GLU A 379 9.20 17.50 25.12
C GLU A 379 9.39 18.30 23.81
N ARG A 380 9.49 19.65 23.94
CA ARG A 380 9.69 20.52 22.77
C ARG A 380 10.98 20.21 22.04
N ALA A 381 12.07 19.98 22.77
CA ALA A 381 13.36 19.63 22.18
C ALA A 381 13.28 18.28 21.45
N SER A 382 12.63 17.28 22.04
CA SER A 382 12.46 15.95 21.47
C SER A 382 11.61 15.98 20.18
N PHE A 383 10.45 16.66 20.20
CA PHE A 383 9.61 16.78 18.99
C PHE A 383 10.25 17.64 17.90
N ALA A 384 10.98 18.71 18.25
CA ALA A 384 11.72 19.51 17.26
C ALA A 384 12.77 18.64 16.57
N ARG A 385 13.48 17.79 17.33
CA ARG A 385 14.49 16.90 16.76
C ARG A 385 13.86 15.81 15.88
N ALA A 386 12.75 15.23 16.31
CA ALA A 386 11.99 14.29 15.47
C ALA A 386 11.55 14.94 14.15
N PHE A 387 11.04 16.16 14.20
CA PHE A 387 10.61 16.90 13.01
C PHE A 387 11.76 17.20 12.04
N GLU A 388 12.96 17.55 12.54
CA GLU A 388 14.16 17.75 11.71
C GLU A 388 14.58 16.48 10.96
N LEU A 389 14.39 15.31 11.58
CA LEU A 389 14.85 14.02 11.05
C LEU A 389 13.82 13.32 10.14
N LYS A 390 12.54 13.70 10.22
CA LYS A 390 11.39 12.96 9.68
C LYS A 390 11.45 12.58 8.21
N ASP A 391 11.95 13.47 7.34
CA ASP A 391 11.85 13.31 5.88
C ASP A 391 12.71 12.16 5.32
N ARG A 392 13.68 11.69 6.12
CA ARG A 392 14.59 10.61 5.71
C ARG A 392 14.58 9.41 6.65
N ARG A 393 13.81 9.49 7.74
CA ARG A 393 13.92 8.58 8.87
C ARG A 393 12.59 8.06 9.41
N LEU A 394 11.50 8.33 8.70
CA LEU A 394 10.16 7.84 9.05
C LEU A 394 9.47 7.25 7.84
N THR A 395 8.55 6.33 8.09
CA THR A 395 7.56 5.95 7.10
C THR A 395 6.67 7.16 6.77
N GLN A 396 5.97 7.11 5.66
CA GLN A 396 5.07 8.22 5.29
C GLN A 396 3.98 8.45 6.35
N GLU A 397 3.46 7.39 6.97
CA GLU A 397 2.45 7.47 8.01
C GLU A 397 2.99 8.16 9.27
N GLU A 398 4.12 7.68 9.80
CA GLU A 398 4.80 8.30 10.95
C GLU A 398 5.21 9.75 10.68
N ASN A 399 5.60 10.08 9.43
CA ASN A 399 5.93 11.45 9.04
C ASN A 399 4.71 12.39 9.18
N PHE A 400 3.51 11.93 8.79
CA PHE A 400 2.29 12.71 9.00
C PHE A 400 2.03 12.96 10.48
N GLU A 401 2.13 11.93 11.33
CA GLU A 401 1.91 12.06 12.77
C GLU A 401 2.91 13.02 13.42
N THR A 402 4.21 12.83 13.17
CA THR A 402 5.27 13.68 13.71
C THR A 402 5.12 15.14 13.24
N THR A 403 4.71 15.33 11.97
CA THR A 403 4.47 16.67 11.43
C THR A 403 3.25 17.34 12.07
N ALA A 404 2.17 16.61 12.28
CA ALA A 404 0.97 17.10 12.97
C ALA A 404 1.31 17.51 14.41
N LEU A 405 2.00 16.65 15.17
CA LEU A 405 2.43 16.93 16.53
C LEU A 405 3.35 18.17 16.62
N TYR A 406 4.26 18.34 15.67
CA TYR A 406 5.11 19.53 15.62
C TYR A 406 4.29 20.81 15.44
N TYR A 407 3.31 20.80 14.53
CA TYR A 407 2.49 21.99 14.32
C TYR A 407 1.58 22.29 15.51
N SER A 408 1.00 21.31 16.17
CA SER A 408 0.16 21.52 17.34
C SER A 408 0.97 21.85 18.59
N ALA A 409 1.91 21.00 19.00
CA ALA A 409 2.60 21.10 20.30
C ALA A 409 3.71 22.17 20.31
N ILE A 410 4.40 22.40 19.18
CA ILE A 410 5.55 23.31 19.14
C ILE A 410 5.17 24.68 18.61
N THR A 411 4.49 24.75 17.45
CA THR A 411 4.18 26.02 16.80
C THR A 411 2.80 26.58 17.15
N GLY A 412 1.89 25.76 17.65
CA GLY A 412 0.47 26.13 17.87
C GLY A 412 -0.29 26.42 16.58
N ASN A 413 0.25 26.02 15.41
CA ASN A 413 -0.37 26.30 14.12
C ASN A 413 -1.36 25.21 13.73
N LEU A 414 -2.59 25.33 14.25
CA LEU A 414 -3.67 24.37 14.04
C LEU A 414 -4.13 24.27 12.59
N GLU A 415 -3.98 25.32 11.77
CA GLU A 415 -4.35 25.29 10.34
C GLU A 415 -3.37 24.41 9.53
N LYS A 416 -2.07 24.55 9.83
CA LYS A 416 -1.07 23.67 9.21
C LYS A 416 -1.22 22.22 9.67
N GLU A 417 -1.50 22.00 10.96
CA GLU A 417 -1.84 20.68 11.47
C GLU A 417 -3.03 20.10 10.70
N ALA A 418 -4.15 20.85 10.57
CA ALA A 418 -5.32 20.42 9.84
C ALA A 418 -4.98 19.99 8.39
N THR A 419 -4.15 20.78 7.70
CA THR A 419 -3.74 20.47 6.33
C THR A 419 -3.00 19.13 6.25
N VAL A 420 -2.08 18.88 7.18
CA VAL A 420 -1.30 17.64 7.26
C VAL A 420 -2.19 16.44 7.57
N VAL A 421 -3.08 16.57 8.55
CA VAL A 421 -3.95 15.47 8.99
C VAL A 421 -5.02 15.14 7.94
N LEU A 422 -5.55 16.14 7.22
CA LEU A 422 -6.43 15.93 6.07
C LEU A 422 -5.74 15.15 4.97
N LEU A 423 -4.48 15.48 4.65
CA LEU A 423 -3.71 14.75 3.65
C LEU A 423 -3.43 13.31 4.12
N TYR A 424 -3.10 13.13 5.41
CA TYR A 424 -2.96 11.81 6.02
C TYR A 424 -4.24 10.98 5.85
N ARG A 425 -5.39 11.55 6.19
CA ARG A 425 -6.71 10.90 6.05
C ARG A 425 -7.04 10.53 4.60
N GLN A 426 -6.62 11.34 3.63
CA GLN A 426 -6.81 11.06 2.19
C GLN A 426 -5.93 9.92 1.68
N ILE A 427 -4.66 9.87 2.09
CA ILE A 427 -3.69 8.85 1.63
C ILE A 427 -3.96 7.53 2.32
N TYR A 428 -4.33 7.55 3.61
CA TYR A 428 -4.64 6.38 4.42
C TYR A 428 -6.12 6.39 4.87
N PRO A 429 -7.09 6.22 3.96
CA PRO A 429 -8.51 6.39 4.26
C PRO A 429 -9.06 5.35 5.24
N ARG A 430 -8.29 4.31 5.54
CA ARG A 430 -8.64 3.25 6.48
C ARG A 430 -7.91 3.35 7.80
N SER A 431 -6.99 4.29 7.96
CA SER A 431 -6.28 4.53 9.21
C SER A 431 -7.24 5.14 10.24
N VAL A 432 -7.46 4.40 11.32
CA VAL A 432 -8.27 4.88 12.46
C VAL A 432 -7.53 5.98 13.23
N ASP A 433 -6.19 5.95 13.23
CA ASP A 433 -5.34 6.97 13.84
C ASP A 433 -5.44 8.28 13.07
N ALA A 434 -5.45 8.25 11.73
CA ALA A 434 -5.67 9.43 10.91
C ALA A 434 -7.04 10.08 11.18
N ALA A 435 -8.11 9.27 11.31
CA ALA A 435 -9.44 9.77 11.66
C ALA A 435 -9.46 10.36 13.07
N ASN A 436 -8.88 9.68 14.05
CA ASN A 436 -8.80 10.19 15.42
C ASN A 436 -8.01 11.50 15.53
N LEU A 437 -6.87 11.62 14.83
CA LEU A 437 -6.09 12.87 14.79
C LEU A 437 -6.88 14.01 14.14
N LEU A 438 -7.62 13.74 13.06
CA LEU A 438 -8.46 14.74 12.43
C LEU A 438 -9.59 15.18 13.37
N GLY A 439 -10.20 14.24 14.07
CA GLY A 439 -11.20 14.53 15.10
C GLY A 439 -10.63 15.41 16.22
N ILE A 440 -9.42 15.14 16.71
CA ILE A 440 -8.74 15.96 17.73
C ILE A 440 -8.52 17.38 17.20
N ASN A 441 -8.01 17.52 15.99
CA ASN A 441 -7.79 18.83 15.37
C ASN A 441 -9.11 19.63 15.23
N TYR A 442 -10.18 19.00 14.75
CA TYR A 442 -11.50 19.63 14.68
C TYR A 442 -12.04 20.02 16.05
N ALA A 443 -11.85 19.21 17.08
CA ALA A 443 -12.27 19.52 18.45
C ALA A 443 -11.55 20.77 18.97
N ILE A 444 -10.23 20.88 18.79
CA ILE A 444 -9.43 22.05 19.19
C ILE A 444 -9.87 23.31 18.43
N MET A 445 -10.24 23.18 17.15
CA MET A 445 -10.76 24.28 16.33
C MET A 445 -12.21 24.65 16.65
N GLY A 446 -12.87 24.00 17.63
CA GLY A 446 -14.27 24.24 17.99
C GLY A 446 -15.30 23.61 17.02
N LYS A 447 -14.85 22.83 16.04
CA LYS A 447 -15.70 22.09 15.10
C LYS A 447 -16.17 20.77 15.69
N THR A 448 -16.84 20.82 16.83
CA THR A 448 -17.12 19.63 17.67
C THR A 448 -17.99 18.59 16.96
N GLN A 449 -18.90 19.00 16.06
CA GLN A 449 -19.72 18.06 15.32
C GLN A 449 -18.90 17.27 14.29
N ASP A 450 -17.96 17.91 13.60
CA ASP A 450 -17.05 17.27 12.65
C ASP A 450 -16.08 16.34 13.41
N ALA A 451 -15.61 16.78 14.59
CA ALA A 451 -14.80 15.94 15.48
C ALA A 451 -15.54 14.66 15.89
N LEU A 452 -16.80 14.79 16.30
CA LEU A 452 -17.62 13.65 16.70
C LEU A 452 -17.79 12.66 15.54
N HIS A 453 -17.96 13.14 14.31
CA HIS A 453 -18.06 12.29 13.13
C HIS A 453 -16.78 11.45 12.92
N GLU A 454 -15.62 12.07 12.97
CA GLU A 454 -14.34 11.36 12.77
C GLU A 454 -14.02 10.40 13.94
N PHE A 455 -14.31 10.79 15.19
CA PHE A 455 -14.16 9.88 16.33
C PHE A 455 -15.11 8.67 16.26
N GLN A 456 -16.36 8.88 15.86
CA GLN A 456 -17.31 7.79 15.67
C GLN A 456 -16.84 6.87 14.54
N TRP A 457 -16.37 7.45 13.43
CA TRP A 457 -15.81 6.67 12.33
C TRP A 457 -14.63 5.80 12.81
N ALA A 458 -13.73 6.36 13.64
CA ALA A 458 -12.61 5.62 14.20
C ALA A 458 -13.06 4.45 15.11
N ILE A 459 -14.13 4.64 15.92
CA ILE A 459 -14.71 3.59 16.74
C ILE A 459 -15.31 2.48 15.86
N ASP A 460 -16.11 2.84 14.86
CA ASP A 460 -16.85 1.92 14.00
C ASP A 460 -15.92 1.06 13.12
N HIS A 461 -14.74 1.60 12.79
CA HIS A 461 -13.75 0.94 11.93
C HIS A 461 -12.54 0.39 12.71
N SER A 462 -12.44 0.70 13.99
CA SER A 462 -11.43 0.09 14.86
C SER A 462 -11.84 -1.36 15.13
N PRO A 463 -10.98 -2.33 14.84
CA PRO A 463 -11.27 -3.74 15.11
C PRO A 463 -11.45 -4.03 16.62
N VAL A 464 -11.05 -3.08 17.49
CA VAL A 464 -11.19 -3.21 18.96
C VAL A 464 -11.55 -1.87 19.61
N PRO A 465 -12.38 -1.89 20.66
CA PRO A 465 -12.68 -0.70 21.46
C PRO A 465 -11.40 -0.04 22.01
N SER A 466 -11.02 1.11 21.48
CA SER A 466 -9.90 1.90 21.99
C SER A 466 -10.36 2.82 23.13
N ALA A 467 -9.64 2.78 24.24
CA ALA A 467 -9.85 3.69 25.35
C ALA A 467 -9.79 5.16 24.94
N GLN A 468 -8.85 5.48 24.06
CA GLN A 468 -8.62 6.85 23.58
C GLN A 468 -9.77 7.32 22.70
N TYR A 469 -10.22 6.51 21.73
CA TYR A 469 -11.31 6.89 20.81
C TYR A 469 -12.63 7.09 21.59
N ASN A 470 -12.93 6.18 22.52
CA ASN A 470 -14.11 6.31 23.37
C ASN A 470 -14.06 7.55 24.29
N SER A 471 -12.88 7.88 24.83
CA SER A 471 -12.68 9.10 25.62
C SER A 471 -12.91 10.35 24.79
N ASN A 472 -12.29 10.44 23.61
CA ASN A 472 -12.42 11.59 22.72
C ASN A 472 -13.89 11.79 22.26
N THR A 473 -14.57 10.70 21.90
CA THR A 473 -15.99 10.72 21.50
C THR A 473 -16.86 11.17 22.67
N SER A 474 -16.65 10.64 23.87
CA SER A 474 -17.42 11.03 25.07
C SER A 474 -17.23 12.51 25.41
N GLN A 475 -16.01 13.03 25.28
CA GLN A 475 -15.74 14.46 25.47
C GLN A 475 -16.47 15.32 24.43
N ALA A 476 -16.44 14.95 23.15
CA ALA A 476 -17.16 15.66 22.11
C ALA A 476 -18.67 15.65 22.36
N LEU A 477 -19.25 14.52 22.77
CA LEU A 477 -20.67 14.42 23.13
C LEU A 477 -21.02 15.33 24.32
N MET A 478 -20.17 15.39 25.35
CA MET A 478 -20.38 16.29 26.51
C MET A 478 -20.35 17.76 26.09
N ILE A 479 -19.42 18.17 25.23
CA ILE A 479 -19.34 19.55 24.70
C ILE A 479 -20.61 19.90 23.90
N LEU A 480 -21.19 18.94 23.19
CA LEU A 480 -22.44 19.11 22.44
C LEU A 480 -23.71 19.02 23.30
N GLY A 481 -23.58 18.86 24.64
CA GLY A 481 -24.71 18.72 25.56
C GLY A 481 -25.42 17.35 25.48
N ARG A 482 -24.84 16.37 24.80
CA ARG A 482 -25.39 15.01 24.62
C ARG A 482 -24.96 14.09 25.76
N PHE A 483 -25.33 14.45 26.97
CA PHE A 483 -24.85 13.78 28.20
C PHE A 483 -25.32 12.33 28.34
N ASP A 484 -26.55 12.01 27.92
CA ASP A 484 -27.08 10.65 27.98
C ASP A 484 -26.33 9.72 27.02
N ASP A 485 -25.98 10.18 25.84
CA ASP A 485 -25.20 9.42 24.86
C ASP A 485 -23.77 9.18 25.38
N ALA A 486 -23.13 10.21 25.95
CA ALA A 486 -21.81 10.10 26.56
C ALA A 486 -21.80 9.10 27.71
N LYS A 487 -22.82 9.14 28.59
CA LYS A 487 -22.98 8.19 29.69
C LYS A 487 -23.21 6.78 29.19
N GLY A 488 -24.09 6.60 28.21
CA GLY A 488 -24.39 5.30 27.61
C GLY A 488 -23.14 4.63 27.05
N MET A 489 -22.30 5.40 26.33
CA MET A 489 -21.04 4.94 25.78
C MET A 489 -20.04 4.52 26.89
N LEU A 490 -19.87 5.34 27.92
CA LEU A 490 -18.99 5.05 29.04
C LEU A 490 -19.45 3.82 29.83
N ASP A 491 -20.76 3.64 30.03
CA ASP A 491 -21.35 2.49 30.69
C ASP A 491 -21.21 1.19 29.86
N GLN A 492 -21.35 1.28 28.56
CA GLN A 492 -21.10 0.16 27.66
C GLN A 492 -19.64 -0.27 27.71
N TRP A 493 -18.74 0.70 27.65
CA TRP A 493 -17.31 0.43 27.71
C TRP A 493 -16.85 -0.11 29.07
N ARG A 494 -17.41 0.38 30.17
CA ARG A 494 -17.18 -0.14 31.51
C ARG A 494 -17.59 -1.62 31.65
N ARG A 495 -18.67 -2.01 31.03
CA ARG A 495 -19.13 -3.43 31.00
C ARG A 495 -18.16 -4.34 30.25
N GLY A 496 -17.45 -3.81 29.28
CA GLY A 496 -16.37 -4.50 28.54
C GLY A 496 -15.05 -4.65 29.30
N GLY A 497 -14.91 -4.11 30.53
CA GLY A 497 -13.81 -4.41 31.45
C GLY A 497 -12.52 -3.60 31.31
N SER A 498 -12.51 -2.44 30.65
CA SER A 498 -11.26 -1.73 30.32
C SER A 498 -11.27 -0.22 30.63
N LEU A 499 -11.53 0.18 31.89
CA LEU A 499 -11.38 1.59 32.31
C LEU A 499 -9.97 1.86 32.84
N THR A 500 -9.31 2.89 32.33
CA THR A 500 -8.10 3.46 32.93
C THR A 500 -8.47 4.46 34.05
N PRO A 501 -7.57 4.74 34.99
CA PRO A 501 -7.81 5.72 36.09
C PRO A 501 -8.24 7.10 35.59
N PHE A 502 -7.74 7.56 34.45
CA PHE A 502 -8.10 8.84 33.83
C PHE A 502 -9.59 8.90 33.45
N GLN A 503 -10.16 7.80 33.03
CA GLN A 503 -11.55 7.69 32.59
C GLN A 503 -12.56 7.61 33.75
N ILE A 504 -12.06 7.24 34.94
CA ILE A 504 -12.86 7.25 36.18
C ILE A 504 -13.08 8.70 36.65
N THR A 505 -12.18 9.63 36.33
CA THR A 505 -12.24 11.06 36.77
C THR A 505 -13.25 11.88 35.94
N LEU A 506 -13.71 11.41 34.75
CA LEU A 506 -14.76 12.01 33.94
C LEU A 506 -16.20 11.69 34.39
N ARG A 507 -16.37 11.22 35.65
CA ARG A 507 -17.68 10.96 36.26
C ARG A 507 -18.27 12.22 36.87
#